data_3855d3d5e7c3bd311c84b2bc3f4c1743
#
_entry.id   3855d3d5e7c3bd311c84b2bc3f4c1743
#
_cell.length_a   1.000
_cell.length_b   1.000
_cell.length_c   1.000
_cell.angle_alpha   90.00
_cell.angle_beta   90.00
_cell.angle_gamma   90.00
#
_symmetry.space_group_name_H-M   'P 1'
#
loop_
_entity.id
_entity.type
_entity.pdbx_description
1 polymer ?
#
loop_
_entity_poly.entity_id
_entity_poly.type
_entity_poly.pdbx_seq_one_letter_code
_entity_poly.pdbx_strand_id
1 'polypeptide(L)'
;ATIAWVKKNFLDPFARANIDISNATVSLANDFKGLKKLLSLNSKNLNKKITGEPYTVAGAIRVYTWTQQGMNIPGLSKADAKILNDYVEADDNLKAFSNELIAINKGEGYPKPGDGWLAGTITTDLLSGLNTIVRAKYLQQWQTNVNETFTEENMNKLEAAFGKGYRDALENMLGRMKTGSNRGFKGDTLAGRFTDWINGAVGAIMFFNMRSAVLQTI
;
A
#
# COMPACT_ATOMS: atom_id res chain seq x y z
N ALA A 1 28.40 18.22 -0.10
CA ALA A 1 27.28 18.75 -0.89
C ALA A 1 26.34 17.62 -1.38
N THR A 2 26.84 16.53 -1.96
CA THR A 2 26.04 15.44 -2.57
C THR A 2 25.23 14.63 -1.56
N ILE A 3 25.82 14.23 -0.44
CA ILE A 3 25.13 13.49 0.63
C ILE A 3 23.96 14.33 1.19
N ALA A 4 24.17 15.63 1.40
CA ALA A 4 23.13 16.52 1.87
C ALA A 4 21.98 16.68 0.86
N TRP A 5 22.30 16.70 -0.43
CA TRP A 5 21.30 16.75 -1.51
C TRP A 5 20.47 15.46 -1.57
N VAL A 6 21.14 14.30 -1.54
CA VAL A 6 20.46 12.99 -1.50
C VAL A 6 19.55 12.87 -0.27
N LYS A 7 20.08 13.26 0.90
CA LYS A 7 19.29 13.26 2.13
C LYS A 7 18.04 14.12 1.97
N LYS A 8 18.17 15.36 1.52
CA LYS A 8 17.06 16.30 1.37
C LYS A 8 16.01 15.85 0.35
N ASN A 9 16.44 15.28 -0.79
CA ASN A 9 15.53 15.01 -1.91
C ASN A 9 14.99 13.57 -1.93
N PHE A 10 15.65 12.61 -1.28
CA PHE A 10 15.22 11.20 -1.28
C PHE A 10 14.97 10.65 0.11
N LEU A 11 15.96 10.76 1.03
CA LEU A 11 15.85 10.10 2.32
C LEU A 11 14.82 10.77 3.24
N ASP A 12 14.88 12.09 3.38
CA ASP A 12 13.96 12.81 4.27
C ASP A 12 12.49 12.76 3.78
N PRO A 13 12.18 12.94 2.47
CA PRO A 13 10.83 12.74 1.96
C PRO A 13 10.33 11.31 2.13
N PHE A 14 11.18 10.31 1.87
CA PHE A 14 10.84 8.91 2.05
C PHE A 14 10.60 8.54 3.54
N ALA A 15 11.47 9.01 4.43
CA ALA A 15 11.32 8.78 5.86
C ALA A 15 10.03 9.40 6.42
N ARG A 16 9.73 10.66 6.04
CA ARG A 16 8.47 11.33 6.41
C ARG A 16 7.27 10.56 5.90
N ALA A 17 7.26 10.19 4.63
CA ALA A 17 6.17 9.41 4.05
C ALA A 17 5.94 8.09 4.79
N ASN A 18 6.99 7.38 5.19
CA ASN A 18 6.85 6.12 5.94
C ASN A 18 6.31 6.34 7.36
N ILE A 19 6.67 7.45 8.03
CA ILE A 19 6.10 7.82 9.32
C ILE A 19 4.60 8.08 9.15
N ASP A 20 4.20 8.84 8.14
CA ASP A 20 2.79 9.17 7.87
C ASP A 20 1.98 7.93 7.51
N ILE A 21 2.53 7.01 6.70
CA ILE A 21 1.92 5.71 6.38
C ILE A 21 1.76 4.86 7.65
N SER A 22 2.78 4.82 8.50
CA SER A 22 2.72 4.10 9.78
C SER A 22 1.63 4.65 10.69
N ASN A 23 1.59 5.98 10.84
CA ASN A 23 0.56 6.66 11.64
C ASN A 23 -0.85 6.40 11.08
N ALA A 24 -1.03 6.46 9.76
CA ALA A 24 -2.30 6.13 9.12
C ALA A 24 -2.71 4.67 9.37
N THR A 25 -1.74 3.74 9.36
CA THR A 25 -1.97 2.32 9.65
C THR A 25 -2.45 2.12 11.09
N VAL A 26 -1.79 2.76 12.05
CA VAL A 26 -2.16 2.69 13.47
C VAL A 26 -3.54 3.31 13.69
N SER A 27 -3.81 4.48 13.08
CA SER A 27 -5.13 5.13 13.16
C SER A 27 -6.22 4.19 12.64
N LEU A 28 -6.05 3.64 11.44
CA LEU A 28 -7.03 2.73 10.83
C LEU A 28 -7.27 1.48 11.69
N ALA A 29 -6.22 0.90 12.26
CA ALA A 29 -6.35 -0.25 13.16
C ALA A 29 -7.14 0.09 14.43
N ASN A 30 -6.92 1.27 15.01
CA ASN A 30 -7.67 1.74 16.18
C ASN A 30 -9.12 2.03 15.84
N ASP A 31 -9.39 2.69 14.71
CA ASP A 31 -10.74 2.99 14.23
C ASP A 31 -11.52 1.70 14.00
N PHE A 32 -10.91 0.71 13.34
CA PHE A 32 -11.51 -0.61 13.12
C PHE A 32 -11.77 -1.38 14.43
N LYS A 33 -10.85 -1.31 15.39
CA LYS A 33 -11.03 -1.91 16.70
C LYS A 33 -12.16 -1.23 17.48
N GLY A 34 -12.22 0.10 17.41
CA GLY A 34 -13.29 0.91 18.01
C GLY A 34 -14.66 0.55 17.43
N LEU A 35 -14.76 0.47 16.12
CA LEU A 35 -15.97 0.10 15.40
C LEU A 35 -16.49 -1.28 15.80
N LYS A 36 -15.61 -2.29 15.84
CA LYS A 36 -15.97 -3.64 16.30
C LYS A 36 -16.52 -3.64 17.74
N LYS A 37 -15.92 -2.85 18.62
CA LYS A 37 -16.36 -2.72 20.01
C LYS A 37 -17.72 -2.04 20.10
N LEU A 38 -17.90 -0.95 19.35
CA LEU A 38 -19.14 -0.17 19.33
C LEU A 38 -20.35 -1.02 18.94
N LEU A 39 -20.19 -1.86 17.90
CA LEU A 39 -21.25 -2.70 17.37
C LEU A 39 -21.24 -4.13 17.95
N SER A 40 -20.51 -4.37 19.04
CA SER A 40 -20.39 -5.67 19.72
C SER A 40 -19.97 -6.84 18.80
N LEU A 41 -19.28 -6.54 17.70
CA LEU A 41 -18.79 -7.52 16.76
C LEU A 41 -17.38 -7.99 17.15
N ASN A 42 -17.24 -9.27 17.45
CA ASN A 42 -15.96 -9.88 17.75
C ASN A 42 -15.50 -10.83 16.62
N SER A 43 -14.24 -11.25 16.66
CA SER A 43 -13.67 -12.13 15.64
C SER A 43 -14.43 -13.47 15.54
N LYS A 44 -14.98 -14.00 16.63
CA LYS A 44 -15.77 -15.24 16.61
C LYS A 44 -17.05 -15.07 15.82
N ASN A 45 -17.76 -13.95 16.02
CA ASN A 45 -18.97 -13.65 15.28
C ASN A 45 -18.70 -13.41 13.80
N LEU A 46 -17.65 -12.67 13.46
CA LEU A 46 -17.26 -12.36 12.09
C LEU A 46 -16.83 -13.62 11.31
N ASN A 47 -16.16 -14.56 11.97
CA ASN A 47 -15.71 -15.82 11.34
C ASN A 47 -16.76 -16.94 11.34
N LYS A 48 -17.93 -16.70 11.94
CA LYS A 48 -19.03 -17.67 11.92
C LYS A 48 -19.52 -17.87 10.48
N LYS A 49 -19.72 -19.14 10.09
CA LYS A 49 -20.36 -19.46 8.82
C LYS A 49 -21.84 -19.11 8.85
N ILE A 50 -22.34 -18.61 7.74
CA ILE A 50 -23.77 -18.39 7.53
C ILE A 50 -24.42 -19.76 7.33
N THR A 51 -25.54 -20.01 7.98
CA THR A 51 -26.23 -21.29 7.94
C THR A 51 -26.68 -21.61 6.50
N GLY A 52 -26.26 -22.74 5.98
CA GLY A 52 -26.58 -23.18 4.62
C GLY A 52 -25.66 -22.63 3.52
N GLU A 53 -24.71 -21.76 3.87
CA GLU A 53 -23.82 -21.10 2.91
C GLU A 53 -22.34 -21.43 3.16
N PRO A 54 -21.49 -21.46 2.12
CA PRO A 54 -20.06 -21.66 2.28
C PRO A 54 -19.32 -20.43 2.85
N TYR A 55 -20.02 -19.32 2.99
CA TYR A 55 -19.48 -18.02 3.32
C TYR A 55 -19.55 -17.71 4.83
N THR A 56 -18.67 -16.81 5.29
CA THR A 56 -18.70 -16.31 6.66
C THR A 56 -19.45 -14.97 6.76
N VAL A 57 -19.81 -14.56 7.96
CA VAL A 57 -20.36 -13.21 8.23
C VAL A 57 -19.43 -12.12 7.74
N ALA A 58 -18.11 -12.25 7.96
CA ALA A 58 -17.12 -11.32 7.43
C ALA A 58 -17.11 -11.30 5.90
N GLY A 59 -17.29 -12.47 5.26
CA GLY A 59 -17.43 -12.58 3.80
C GLY A 59 -18.66 -11.83 3.29
N ALA A 60 -19.81 -11.97 3.94
CA ALA A 60 -21.03 -11.25 3.59
C ALA A 60 -20.86 -9.71 3.74
N ILE A 61 -20.27 -9.26 4.84
CA ILE A 61 -19.96 -7.84 5.06
C ILE A 61 -19.08 -7.29 3.92
N ARG A 62 -18.03 -8.01 3.53
CA ARG A 62 -17.12 -7.59 2.46
C ARG A 62 -17.87 -7.51 1.11
N VAL A 63 -18.67 -8.53 0.78
CA VAL A 63 -19.48 -8.56 -0.44
C VAL A 63 -20.46 -7.38 -0.45
N TYR A 64 -21.17 -7.15 0.64
CA TYR A 64 -22.09 -6.02 0.78
C TYR A 64 -21.35 -4.69 0.57
N THR A 65 -20.22 -4.49 1.23
CA THR A 65 -19.42 -3.26 1.13
C THR A 65 -18.96 -3.01 -0.31
N TRP A 66 -18.54 -4.03 -1.04
CA TRP A 66 -18.19 -3.93 -2.46
C TRP A 66 -19.39 -3.63 -3.34
N THR A 67 -20.51 -4.30 -3.09
CA THR A 67 -21.74 -4.11 -3.87
C THR A 67 -22.28 -2.70 -3.71
N GLN A 68 -22.27 -2.14 -2.50
CA GLN A 68 -22.68 -0.75 -2.24
C GLN A 68 -21.83 0.28 -3.00
N GLN A 69 -20.61 -0.04 -3.33
CA GLN A 69 -19.72 0.80 -4.13
C GLN A 69 -19.76 0.48 -5.64
N GLY A 70 -20.70 -0.37 -6.08
CA GLY A 70 -20.83 -0.75 -7.48
C GLY A 70 -19.70 -1.61 -8.03
N MET A 71 -18.93 -2.28 -7.16
CA MET A 71 -17.80 -3.10 -7.57
C MET A 71 -18.26 -4.50 -7.98
N ASN A 72 -17.67 -5.01 -9.07
CA ASN A 72 -17.83 -6.42 -9.45
C ASN A 72 -16.87 -7.31 -8.67
N ILE A 73 -17.37 -8.46 -8.18
CA ILE A 73 -16.60 -9.38 -7.35
C ILE A 73 -16.24 -10.61 -8.20
N PRO A 74 -14.93 -10.84 -8.46
CA PRO A 74 -14.50 -11.95 -9.30
C PRO A 74 -14.97 -13.30 -8.75
N GLY A 75 -15.50 -14.14 -9.65
CA GLY A 75 -15.93 -15.51 -9.31
C GLY A 75 -17.16 -15.65 -8.41
N LEU A 76 -17.81 -14.54 -8.02
CA LEU A 76 -19.06 -14.58 -7.25
C LEU A 76 -20.27 -14.51 -8.19
N SER A 77 -21.20 -15.47 -8.04
CA SER A 77 -22.44 -15.46 -8.80
C SER A 77 -23.37 -14.34 -8.34
N LYS A 78 -24.25 -13.86 -9.23
CA LYS A 78 -25.27 -12.85 -8.85
C LYS A 78 -26.23 -13.37 -7.78
N ALA A 79 -26.52 -14.68 -7.79
CA ALA A 79 -27.38 -15.31 -6.80
C ALA A 79 -26.72 -15.29 -5.41
N ASP A 80 -25.45 -15.71 -5.32
CA ASP A 80 -24.70 -15.68 -4.06
C ASP A 80 -24.51 -14.25 -3.55
N ALA A 81 -24.19 -13.32 -4.45
CA ALA A 81 -24.08 -11.90 -4.09
C ALA A 81 -25.39 -11.37 -3.48
N LYS A 82 -26.54 -11.76 -4.06
CA LYS A 82 -27.85 -11.38 -3.52
C LYS A 82 -28.08 -11.97 -2.13
N ILE A 83 -27.83 -13.27 -1.93
CA ILE A 83 -28.00 -13.94 -0.63
C ILE A 83 -27.15 -13.24 0.44
N LEU A 84 -25.87 -12.94 0.14
CA LEU A 84 -24.97 -12.30 1.08
C LEU A 84 -25.38 -10.85 1.39
N ASN A 85 -25.85 -10.11 0.39
CA ASN A 85 -26.38 -8.78 0.60
C ASN A 85 -27.65 -8.77 1.44
N ASP A 86 -28.61 -9.65 1.12
CA ASP A 86 -29.85 -9.80 1.89
C ASP A 86 -29.56 -10.18 3.37
N TYR A 87 -28.53 -11.02 3.60
CA TYR A 87 -28.09 -11.37 4.94
C TYR A 87 -27.61 -10.15 5.76
N VAL A 88 -26.85 -9.25 5.16
CA VAL A 88 -26.37 -8.04 5.83
C VAL A 88 -27.50 -7.02 5.99
N GLU A 89 -28.37 -6.87 4.98
CA GLU A 89 -29.51 -5.95 5.03
C GLU A 89 -30.50 -6.32 6.12
N ALA A 90 -30.63 -7.60 6.47
CA ALA A 90 -31.53 -8.09 7.49
C ALA A 90 -31.05 -7.82 8.94
N ASP A 91 -29.80 -7.36 9.12
CA ASP A 91 -29.22 -7.05 10.45
C ASP A 91 -28.68 -5.61 10.46
N ASP A 92 -29.36 -4.73 11.17
CA ASP A 92 -29.01 -3.30 11.27
C ASP A 92 -27.56 -3.06 11.77
N ASN A 93 -27.05 -3.92 12.65
CA ASN A 93 -25.68 -3.82 13.14
C ASN A 93 -24.66 -4.17 12.06
N LEU A 94 -24.92 -5.23 11.27
CA LEU A 94 -24.05 -5.62 10.16
C LEU A 94 -24.06 -4.56 9.06
N LYS A 95 -25.23 -4.01 8.76
CA LYS A 95 -25.40 -2.92 7.79
C LYS A 95 -24.66 -1.66 8.24
N ALA A 96 -24.86 -1.23 9.48
CA ALA A 96 -24.14 -0.09 10.06
C ALA A 96 -22.63 -0.31 10.05
N PHE A 97 -22.18 -1.50 10.43
CA PHE A 97 -20.76 -1.87 10.39
C PHE A 97 -20.16 -1.78 8.98
N SER A 98 -20.89 -2.29 7.98
CA SER A 98 -20.43 -2.25 6.60
C SER A 98 -20.31 -0.82 6.05
N ASN A 99 -21.27 0.05 6.38
CA ASN A 99 -21.24 1.46 6.00
C ASN A 99 -20.08 2.21 6.67
N GLU A 100 -19.83 1.94 7.93
CA GLU A 100 -18.72 2.54 8.67
C GLU A 100 -17.35 2.02 8.17
N LEU A 101 -17.25 0.77 7.66
CA LEU A 101 -16.04 0.28 7.01
C LEU A 101 -15.66 1.11 5.78
N ILE A 102 -16.65 1.60 5.02
CA ILE A 102 -16.43 2.50 3.90
C ILE A 102 -15.93 3.86 4.41
N ALA A 103 -16.56 4.38 5.48
CA ALA A 103 -16.23 5.67 6.06
C ALA A 103 -14.84 5.73 6.71
N ILE A 104 -14.39 4.64 7.34
CA ILE A 104 -13.05 4.54 7.97
C ILE A 104 -11.92 4.87 6.98
N ASN A 105 -12.08 4.53 5.71
CA ASN A 105 -11.10 4.84 4.66
C ASN A 105 -11.08 6.32 4.23
N LYS A 106 -11.72 7.21 4.97
CA LYS A 106 -11.63 8.67 4.80
C LYS A 106 -11.86 9.17 3.37
N GLY A 107 -12.88 8.60 2.70
CA GLY A 107 -13.29 8.99 1.35
C GLY A 107 -12.60 8.24 0.21
N GLU A 108 -11.65 7.36 0.50
CA GLU A 108 -10.97 6.53 -0.53
C GLU A 108 -11.80 5.28 -0.90
N GLY A 109 -12.87 5.01 -0.17
CA GLY A 109 -13.72 3.84 -0.37
C GLY A 109 -13.08 2.54 0.14
N TYR A 110 -13.81 1.45 0.04
CA TYR A 110 -13.31 0.13 0.36
C TYR A 110 -12.50 -0.43 -0.82
N PRO A 111 -11.36 -1.09 -0.62
CA PRO A 111 -10.50 -1.53 -1.70
C PRO A 111 -11.18 -2.55 -2.62
N LYS A 112 -10.82 -2.53 -3.91
CA LYS A 112 -11.41 -3.43 -4.92
C LYS A 112 -11.11 -4.90 -4.60
N PRO A 113 -12.08 -5.82 -4.82
CA PRO A 113 -11.85 -7.24 -4.67
C PRO A 113 -10.91 -7.76 -5.77
N GLY A 114 -9.94 -8.58 -5.38
CA GLY A 114 -9.11 -9.35 -6.31
C GLY A 114 -9.63 -10.78 -6.49
N ASP A 115 -9.05 -11.54 -7.42
CA ASP A 115 -9.44 -12.94 -7.71
C ASP A 115 -9.38 -13.86 -6.48
N GLY A 116 -8.44 -13.58 -5.57
CA GLY A 116 -8.28 -14.33 -4.31
C GLY A 116 -9.09 -13.80 -3.13
N TRP A 117 -10.14 -13.01 -3.33
CA TRP A 117 -10.88 -12.35 -2.26
C TRP A 117 -11.41 -13.29 -1.17
N LEU A 118 -11.76 -14.54 -1.52
CA LEU A 118 -12.25 -15.55 -0.56
C LEU A 118 -11.25 -15.86 0.56
N ALA A 119 -9.95 -15.81 0.27
CA ALA A 119 -8.90 -16.06 1.24
C ALA A 119 -8.59 -14.82 2.12
N GLY A 120 -9.11 -13.65 1.75
CA GLY A 120 -8.88 -12.40 2.46
C GLY A 120 -9.82 -12.21 3.65
N THR A 121 -9.50 -11.20 4.46
CA THR A 121 -10.29 -10.75 5.61
C THR A 121 -10.56 -9.25 5.49
N ILE A 122 -11.51 -8.72 6.27
CA ILE A 122 -11.73 -7.26 6.37
C ILE A 122 -10.42 -6.54 6.70
N THR A 123 -9.61 -7.09 7.60
CA THR A 123 -8.31 -6.50 7.96
C THR A 123 -7.33 -6.47 6.79
N THR A 124 -7.24 -7.56 6.01
CA THR A 124 -6.37 -7.58 4.82
C THR A 124 -6.84 -6.63 3.75
N ASP A 125 -8.14 -6.46 3.57
CA ASP A 125 -8.70 -5.48 2.64
C ASP A 125 -8.34 -4.05 3.05
N LEU A 126 -8.60 -3.68 4.31
CA LEU A 126 -8.27 -2.36 4.84
C LEU A 126 -6.78 -2.04 4.72
N LEU A 127 -5.90 -3.01 5.04
CA LEU A 127 -4.45 -2.85 4.87
C LEU A 127 -4.04 -2.75 3.40
N SER A 128 -4.69 -3.48 2.50
CA SER A 128 -4.44 -3.39 1.06
C SER A 128 -4.81 -2.01 0.52
N GLY A 129 -5.97 -1.48 0.90
CA GLY A 129 -6.39 -0.12 0.53
C GLY A 129 -5.39 0.92 1.01
N LEU A 130 -4.96 0.82 2.26
CA LEU A 130 -3.97 1.71 2.86
C LEU A 130 -2.62 1.64 2.12
N ASN A 131 -2.15 0.44 1.80
CA ASN A 131 -0.89 0.27 1.09
C ASN A 131 -0.93 0.78 -0.35
N THR A 132 -2.08 0.72 -1.02
CA THR A 132 -2.18 1.09 -2.43
C THR A 132 -2.44 2.60 -2.59
N ILE A 133 -3.39 3.14 -1.85
CA ILE A 133 -3.90 4.52 -2.04
C ILE A 133 -3.14 5.49 -1.13
N VAL A 134 -3.10 5.20 0.16
CA VAL A 134 -2.49 6.08 1.17
C VAL A 134 -0.98 6.17 0.96
N ARG A 135 -0.34 5.04 0.63
CA ARG A 135 1.09 5.01 0.33
C ARG A 135 1.42 5.85 -0.90
N ALA A 136 0.65 5.75 -1.97
CA ALA A 136 0.85 6.54 -3.19
C ALA A 136 0.76 8.04 -2.88
N LYS A 137 -0.23 8.45 -2.07
CA LYS A 137 -0.43 9.84 -1.65
C LYS A 137 0.77 10.40 -0.85
N TYR A 138 1.22 9.67 0.17
CA TYR A 138 2.33 10.14 1.00
C TYR A 138 3.69 10.08 0.31
N LEU A 139 3.87 9.15 -0.63
CA LEU A 139 5.11 9.05 -1.41
C LEU A 139 5.15 9.99 -2.63
N GLN A 140 4.12 10.78 -2.89
CA GLN A 140 4.01 11.60 -4.10
C GLN A 140 5.25 12.48 -4.32
N GLN A 141 5.69 13.23 -3.31
CA GLN A 141 6.87 14.10 -3.44
C GLN A 141 8.15 13.29 -3.70
N TRP A 142 8.33 12.19 -2.96
CA TRP A 142 9.47 11.30 -3.20
C TRP A 142 9.44 10.72 -4.62
N GLN A 143 8.29 10.30 -5.10
CA GLN A 143 8.12 9.76 -6.45
C GLN A 143 8.42 10.82 -7.53
N THR A 144 8.00 12.07 -7.31
CA THR A 144 8.33 13.17 -8.20
C THR A 144 9.85 13.36 -8.28
N ASN A 145 10.53 13.44 -7.14
CA ASN A 145 11.99 13.58 -7.10
C ASN A 145 12.71 12.40 -7.76
N VAL A 146 12.17 11.17 -7.59
CA VAL A 146 12.70 9.96 -8.28
C VAL A 146 12.54 10.10 -9.79
N ASN A 147 11.36 10.45 -10.27
CA ASN A 147 11.09 10.55 -11.71
C ASN A 147 11.91 11.66 -12.38
N GLU A 148 12.10 12.79 -11.71
CA GLU A 148 12.91 13.91 -12.22
C GLU A 148 14.40 13.59 -12.25
N THR A 149 14.87 12.77 -11.31
CA THR A 149 16.31 12.45 -11.21
C THR A 149 16.69 11.23 -12.04
N PHE A 150 15.89 10.17 -11.98
CA PHE A 150 16.14 8.89 -12.65
C PHE A 150 15.33 8.79 -13.94
N THR A 151 15.52 9.79 -14.83
CA THR A 151 14.96 9.77 -16.19
C THR A 151 15.60 8.65 -17.00
N GLU A 152 14.95 8.23 -18.10
CA GLU A 152 15.48 7.21 -18.98
C GLU A 152 16.89 7.58 -19.51
N GLU A 153 17.11 8.86 -19.83
CA GLU A 153 18.42 9.35 -20.26
C GLU A 153 19.47 9.17 -19.17
N ASN A 154 19.16 9.53 -17.92
CA ASN A 154 20.09 9.37 -16.80
C ASN A 154 20.32 7.89 -16.46
N MET A 155 19.30 7.05 -16.58
CA MET A 155 19.43 5.60 -16.39
C MET A 155 20.32 4.97 -17.47
N ASN A 156 20.23 5.41 -18.73
CA ASN A 156 21.11 4.96 -19.82
C ASN A 156 22.55 5.41 -19.60
N LYS A 157 22.79 6.64 -19.13
CA LYS A 157 24.13 7.12 -18.74
C LYS A 157 24.73 6.27 -17.61
N LEU A 158 23.89 5.91 -16.64
CA LEU A 158 24.26 5.07 -15.52
C LEU A 158 24.61 3.63 -15.97
N GLU A 159 23.82 3.06 -16.86
CA GLU A 159 24.09 1.76 -17.45
C GLU A 159 25.39 1.76 -18.26
N ALA A 160 25.62 2.80 -19.06
CA ALA A 160 26.86 2.96 -19.82
C ALA A 160 28.12 3.07 -18.94
N ALA A 161 27.98 3.72 -17.77
CA ALA A 161 29.10 3.93 -16.84
C ALA A 161 29.38 2.73 -15.92
N PHE A 162 28.34 2.01 -15.48
CA PHE A 162 28.43 1.01 -14.40
C PHE A 162 27.85 -0.36 -14.78
N GLY A 163 27.29 -0.48 -15.97
CA GLY A 163 26.73 -1.72 -16.50
C GLY A 163 25.27 -1.96 -16.09
N LYS A 164 24.62 -2.84 -16.87
CA LYS A 164 23.19 -3.18 -16.73
C LYS A 164 22.81 -3.67 -15.32
N GLY A 165 23.66 -4.47 -14.67
CA GLY A 165 23.39 -4.98 -13.32
C GLY A 165 23.19 -3.87 -12.29
N TYR A 166 23.84 -2.74 -12.49
CA TYR A 166 23.69 -1.55 -11.65
C TYR A 166 22.36 -0.86 -11.84
N ARG A 167 21.95 -0.67 -13.09
CA ARG A 167 20.64 -0.14 -13.46
C ARG A 167 19.52 -0.99 -12.86
N ASP A 168 19.58 -2.31 -13.10
CA ASP A 168 18.59 -3.26 -12.58
C ASP A 168 18.50 -3.23 -11.06
N ALA A 169 19.61 -3.13 -10.34
CA ALA A 169 19.65 -3.04 -8.89
C ALA A 169 18.98 -1.76 -8.38
N LEU A 170 19.25 -0.61 -9.02
CA LEU A 170 18.64 0.67 -8.68
C LEU A 170 17.14 0.67 -8.95
N GLU A 171 16.69 0.22 -10.11
CA GLU A 171 15.26 0.12 -10.46
C GLU A 171 14.51 -0.79 -9.48
N ASN A 172 15.08 -1.95 -9.16
CA ASN A 172 14.51 -2.86 -8.15
C ASN A 172 14.39 -2.21 -6.77
N MET A 173 15.40 -1.44 -6.35
CA MET A 173 15.40 -0.77 -5.06
C MET A 173 14.34 0.33 -5.01
N LEU A 174 14.29 1.20 -6.01
CA LEU A 174 13.29 2.26 -6.12
C LEU A 174 11.87 1.68 -6.20
N GLY A 175 11.67 0.59 -6.95
CA GLY A 175 10.42 -0.15 -7.01
C GLY A 175 9.97 -0.68 -5.64
N ARG A 176 10.89 -1.24 -4.84
CA ARG A 176 10.60 -1.70 -3.47
C ARG A 176 10.25 -0.55 -2.52
N MET A 177 10.98 0.55 -2.61
CA MET A 177 10.67 1.75 -1.83
C MET A 177 9.27 2.27 -2.15
N LYS A 178 8.88 2.27 -3.42
CA LYS A 178 7.55 2.67 -3.88
C LYS A 178 6.45 1.74 -3.38
N THR A 179 6.61 0.43 -3.51
CA THR A 179 5.58 -0.56 -3.19
C THR A 179 5.56 -0.98 -1.73
N GLY A 180 6.65 -0.77 -0.98
CA GLY A 180 6.80 -1.25 0.39
C GLY A 180 6.98 -2.76 0.51
N SER A 181 7.19 -3.47 -0.61
CA SER A 181 7.38 -4.92 -0.60
C SER A 181 8.76 -5.29 -0.09
N ASN A 182 8.82 -5.77 1.16
CA ASN A 182 10.00 -6.42 1.72
C ASN A 182 10.00 -7.90 1.30
N ARG A 183 10.91 -8.30 0.40
CA ARG A 183 11.30 -9.71 0.36
C ARG A 183 12.20 -9.95 1.55
N GLY A 184 11.66 -10.67 2.55
CA GLY A 184 12.22 -11.01 3.83
C GLY A 184 13.74 -11.09 3.94
N PHE A 185 14.31 -10.03 4.49
CA PHE A 185 15.54 -10.12 5.26
C PHE A 185 15.24 -9.51 6.63
N LYS A 186 15.38 -10.29 7.66
CA LYS A 186 15.26 -9.85 9.05
C LYS A 186 16.28 -8.72 9.31
N GLY A 187 15.79 -7.56 9.69
CA GLY A 187 16.58 -6.56 10.38
C GLY A 187 16.90 -5.25 9.64
N ASP A 188 16.93 -5.22 8.31
CA ASP A 188 17.29 -4.01 7.58
C ASP A 188 16.06 -3.29 6.99
N THR A 189 15.88 -2.04 7.34
CA THR A 189 14.89 -1.19 6.68
C THR A 189 15.34 -0.87 5.25
N LEU A 190 14.40 -0.73 4.30
CA LEU A 190 14.71 -0.32 2.92
C LEU A 190 15.46 1.02 2.87
N ALA A 191 15.12 1.93 3.79
CA ALA A 191 15.83 3.20 3.97
C ALA A 191 17.29 3.00 4.40
N GLY A 192 17.56 2.05 5.32
CA GLY A 192 18.91 1.69 5.72
C GLY A 192 19.74 1.16 4.56
N ARG A 193 19.18 0.23 3.78
CA ARG A 193 19.86 -0.32 2.59
C ARG A 193 20.12 0.71 1.52
N PHE A 194 19.21 1.66 1.32
CA PHE A 194 19.42 2.77 0.40
C PHE A 194 20.53 3.69 0.91
N THR A 195 20.57 3.94 2.20
CA THR A 195 21.63 4.72 2.85
C THR A 195 22.98 4.00 2.74
N ASP A 196 23.03 2.71 3.01
CA ASP A 196 24.25 1.89 2.91
C ASP A 196 24.75 1.81 1.47
N TRP A 197 23.83 1.66 0.50
CA TRP A 197 24.16 1.69 -0.92
C TRP A 197 24.71 3.05 -1.36
N ILE A 198 24.13 4.17 -0.88
CA ILE A 198 24.63 5.52 -1.15
C ILE A 198 25.98 5.77 -0.46
N ASN A 199 26.16 5.30 0.76
CA ASN A 199 27.41 5.44 1.51
C ASN A 199 28.52 4.53 0.96
N GLY A 200 28.17 3.47 0.22
CA GLY A 200 29.14 2.69 -0.52
C GLY A 200 29.85 3.57 -1.56
N ALA A 201 31.17 3.42 -1.71
CA ALA A 201 32.01 4.23 -2.60
C ALA A 201 31.42 4.39 -4.01
N VAL A 202 30.73 3.37 -4.49
CA VAL A 202 30.13 3.32 -5.82
C VAL A 202 28.82 4.11 -5.89
N GLY A 203 27.98 4.05 -4.86
CA GLY A 203 26.78 4.87 -4.76
C GLY A 203 27.07 6.37 -4.73
N ALA A 204 28.10 6.78 -3.99
CA ALA A 204 28.54 8.16 -3.91
C ALA A 204 29.03 8.69 -5.28
N ILE A 205 29.84 7.91 -6.00
CA ILE A 205 30.35 8.27 -7.34
C ILE A 205 29.19 8.40 -8.34
N MET A 206 28.22 7.49 -8.30
CA MET A 206 27.06 7.48 -9.19
C MET A 206 26.20 8.74 -9.02
N PHE A 207 25.91 9.13 -7.78
CA PHE A 207 25.16 10.37 -7.51
C PHE A 207 25.96 11.64 -7.85
N PHE A 208 27.26 11.63 -7.71
CA PHE A 208 28.11 12.72 -8.17
C PHE A 208 28.01 12.92 -9.68
N ASN A 209 28.09 11.83 -10.45
CA ASN A 209 28.03 11.89 -11.91
C ASN A 209 26.64 12.28 -12.42
N MET A 210 25.57 11.79 -11.80
CA MET A 210 24.21 12.18 -12.15
C MET A 210 23.92 13.65 -11.83
N ARG A 211 24.39 14.16 -10.68
CA ARG A 211 24.27 15.57 -10.33
C ARG A 211 25.00 16.46 -11.33
N SER A 212 26.21 16.10 -11.73
CA SER A 212 26.95 16.84 -12.75
C SER A 212 26.23 16.83 -14.09
N ALA A 213 25.60 15.72 -14.48
CA ALA A 213 24.81 15.62 -15.71
C ALA A 213 23.55 16.51 -15.65
N VAL A 214 22.86 16.55 -14.53
CA VAL A 214 21.66 17.39 -14.32
C VAL A 214 22.04 18.88 -14.27
N LEU A 215 23.16 19.25 -13.63
CA LEU A 215 23.61 20.65 -13.55
C LEU A 215 24.24 21.18 -14.85
N GLN A 216 24.63 20.29 -15.76
CA GLN A 216 25.14 20.68 -17.09
C GLN A 216 24.02 20.84 -18.13
N THR A 217 22.78 20.48 -17.76
CA THR A 217 21.61 20.56 -18.66
C THR A 217 20.73 21.78 -18.35
N ILE A 218 21.09 22.56 -17.33
CA ILE A 218 20.50 23.87 -16.97
C ILE A 218 21.46 24.97 -17.38
#